data_066a4e2ca8bc214d9938091a50efa3da
#
_entry.id   066a4e2ca8bc214d9938091a50efa3da
#
_cell.length_a   1.000
_cell.length_b   1.000
_cell.length_c   1.000
_cell.angle_alpha   90.00
_cell.angle_beta   90.00
_cell.angle_gamma   90.00
#
_symmetry.space_group_name_H-M   'P 1'
#
loop_
_entity.id
_entity.type
_entity.pdbx_description
1 polymer ?
#
loop_
_entity_poly.entity_id
_entity_poly.type
_entity_poly.pdbx_seq_one_letter_code
_entity_poly.pdbx_strand_id
1 'polypeptide(L)'
;LFFLATEFGIYTSLDAGNNWQKLPGTPTISFRDLVIQERENDLVGASFGRGFFVLDDYSALREMTKENLSKKGKLFKPRDAKLFKPRNSLGNTGGQFYIAKNPTYGAVFTYHLNDVPSTSKSRRIRSERMLNKDMKDIPFPGYDELAAEMEEKSASIILTIKDSNGNHIRNIKKNASKGSGKIAWNLRHKSYYPVRAG
;
A
#
# COMPACT_ATOMS: atom_id res chain seq x y z
N LEU A 1 5.16 -2.74 19.42
CA LEU A 1 5.80 -2.39 18.19
C LEU A 1 7.21 -1.87 18.46
N PHE A 2 8.22 -2.49 17.84
CA PHE A 2 9.62 -2.05 17.94
C PHE A 2 10.20 -1.84 16.55
N PHE A 3 11.17 -0.94 16.46
CA PHE A 3 11.98 -0.72 15.27
C PHE A 3 13.45 -0.88 15.63
N LEU A 4 14.22 -1.46 14.73
CA LEU A 4 15.65 -1.72 14.90
C LEU A 4 16.39 -1.29 13.64
N ALA A 5 17.36 -0.38 13.80
CA ALA A 5 18.32 -0.04 12.76
C ALA A 5 19.44 -1.07 12.75
N THR A 6 19.81 -1.51 11.57
CA THR A 6 20.91 -2.48 11.37
C THR A 6 21.77 -2.07 10.18
N GLU A 7 22.86 -2.80 9.95
CA GLU A 7 23.68 -2.64 8.74
C GLU A 7 22.98 -3.10 7.46
N PHE A 8 21.88 -3.84 7.58
CA PHE A 8 21.15 -4.43 6.45
C PHE A 8 19.77 -3.81 6.20
N GLY A 9 19.46 -2.71 6.89
CA GLY A 9 18.17 -2.04 6.77
C GLY A 9 17.49 -1.79 8.10
N ILE A 10 16.21 -1.42 8.04
CA ILE A 10 15.38 -1.25 9.23
C ILE A 10 14.47 -2.48 9.38
N TYR A 11 14.39 -2.99 10.59
CA TYR A 11 13.53 -4.12 10.96
C TYR A 11 12.45 -3.65 11.92
N THR A 12 11.33 -4.33 11.89
CA THR A 12 10.20 -4.10 12.80
C THR A 12 9.75 -5.38 13.45
N SER A 13 9.34 -5.28 14.70
CA SER A 13 8.65 -6.34 15.44
C SER A 13 7.27 -5.86 15.84
N LEU A 14 6.24 -6.65 15.48
CA LEU A 14 4.85 -6.41 15.84
C LEU A 14 4.43 -7.12 17.13
N ASP A 15 5.30 -7.96 17.70
CA ASP A 15 5.03 -8.90 18.80
C ASP A 15 6.04 -8.78 19.95
N ALA A 16 6.39 -7.55 20.29
CA ALA A 16 7.26 -7.20 21.42
C ALA A 16 8.69 -7.83 21.32
N GLY A 17 9.20 -8.00 20.10
CA GLY A 17 10.58 -8.47 19.89
C GLY A 17 10.72 -9.97 19.64
N ASN A 18 9.61 -10.75 19.68
CA ASN A 18 9.69 -12.19 19.45
C ASN A 18 10.01 -12.55 18.00
N ASN A 19 9.46 -11.79 17.04
CA ASN A 19 9.74 -11.97 15.62
C ASN A 19 10.12 -10.63 14.99
N TRP A 20 11.13 -10.66 14.13
CA TRP A 20 11.62 -9.49 13.41
C TRP A 20 11.48 -9.70 11.91
N GLN A 21 11.00 -8.69 11.22
CA GLN A 21 10.91 -8.67 9.77
C GLN A 21 11.47 -7.37 9.23
N LYS A 22 12.14 -7.45 8.08
CA LYS A 22 12.66 -6.25 7.41
C LYS A 22 11.49 -5.37 6.99
N LEU A 23 11.57 -4.08 7.29
CA LEU A 23 10.57 -3.11 6.90
C LEU A 23 10.58 -2.96 5.37
N PRO A 24 9.45 -3.25 4.68
CA PRO A 24 9.38 -3.17 3.23
C PRO A 24 9.73 -1.76 2.73
N GLY A 25 10.46 -1.70 1.60
CA GLY A 25 10.88 -0.43 1.00
C GLY A 25 12.17 0.14 1.58
N THR A 26 12.72 -0.42 2.67
CA THR A 26 14.04 0.01 3.15
C THR A 26 15.16 -0.66 2.34
N PRO A 27 16.16 0.12 1.88
CA PRO A 27 17.30 -0.44 1.19
C PRO A 27 18.19 -1.29 2.12
N THR A 28 19.01 -2.15 1.53
CA THR A 28 20.03 -2.93 2.28
C THR A 28 21.28 -2.08 2.43
N ILE A 29 21.24 -1.17 3.39
CA ILE A 29 22.35 -0.27 3.77
C ILE A 29 22.38 -0.12 5.29
N SER A 30 23.50 0.35 5.82
CA SER A 30 23.63 0.61 7.25
C SER A 30 22.79 1.82 7.66
N PHE A 31 21.93 1.62 8.66
CA PHE A 31 21.24 2.69 9.37
C PHE A 31 21.89 2.90 10.73
N ARG A 32 22.24 4.13 11.04
CA ARG A 32 22.97 4.50 12.23
C ARG A 32 22.08 5.01 13.36
N ASP A 33 20.95 5.58 12.99
CA ASP A 33 20.01 6.14 13.95
C ASP A 33 18.58 6.02 13.48
N LEU A 34 17.64 5.91 14.43
CA LEU A 34 16.19 5.91 14.23
C LEU A 34 15.56 6.89 15.21
N VAL A 35 14.77 7.80 14.68
CA VAL A 35 14.00 8.76 15.47
C VAL A 35 12.53 8.67 15.12
N ILE A 36 11.68 8.67 16.14
CA ILE A 36 10.22 8.76 15.98
C ILE A 36 9.82 10.23 16.08
N GLN A 37 9.19 10.73 15.04
CA GLN A 37 8.51 12.01 15.06
C GLN A 37 7.08 11.78 15.58
N GLU A 38 6.84 12.07 16.84
CA GLU A 38 5.63 11.66 17.57
C GLU A 38 4.35 12.31 17.06
N ARG A 39 4.42 13.60 16.67
CA ARG A 39 3.24 14.35 16.21
C ARG A 39 2.57 13.76 14.98
N GLU A 40 3.36 13.26 14.01
CA GLU A 40 2.84 12.73 12.76
C GLU A 40 2.94 11.18 12.71
N ASN A 41 3.51 10.55 13.73
CA ASN A 41 3.84 9.12 13.76
C ASN A 41 4.74 8.69 12.59
N ASP A 42 5.74 9.49 12.29
CA ASP A 42 6.70 9.16 11.26
C ASP A 42 7.95 8.51 11.87
N LEU A 43 8.52 7.54 11.18
CA LEU A 43 9.81 6.95 11.54
C LEU A 43 10.87 7.51 10.59
N VAL A 44 11.88 8.15 11.17
CA VAL A 44 13.01 8.71 10.42
C VAL A 44 14.24 7.86 10.66
N GLY A 45 14.83 7.34 9.60
CA GLY A 45 16.07 6.56 9.65
C GLY A 45 17.23 7.31 9.00
N ALA A 46 18.33 7.50 9.74
CA ALA A 46 19.56 8.07 9.24
C ALA A 46 20.48 6.95 8.74
N SER A 47 20.80 6.98 7.45
CA SER A 47 21.69 5.99 6.85
C SER A 47 23.15 6.48 6.80
N PHE A 48 24.08 5.53 6.76
CA PHE A 48 25.47 5.87 6.53
C PHE A 48 25.70 6.24 5.05
N GLY A 49 25.95 7.53 4.81
CA GLY A 49 26.35 8.05 3.50
C GLY A 49 25.22 8.16 2.44
N ARG A 50 23.96 7.83 2.77
CA ARG A 50 22.84 7.90 1.81
C ARG A 50 21.64 8.71 2.26
N GLY A 51 21.83 9.64 3.21
CA GLY A 51 20.81 10.56 3.68
C GLY A 51 19.78 9.92 4.60
N PHE A 52 18.60 10.50 4.60
CA PHE A 52 17.51 10.13 5.50
C PHE A 52 16.38 9.39 4.73
N PHE A 53 15.76 8.45 5.43
CA PHE A 53 14.60 7.71 4.96
C PHE A 53 13.45 7.94 5.93
N VAL A 54 12.27 8.23 5.40
CA VAL A 54 11.10 8.50 6.22
C VAL A 54 10.00 7.52 5.87
N LEU A 55 9.47 6.85 6.89
CA LEU A 55 8.21 6.11 6.80
C LEU A 55 7.12 7.00 7.36
N ASP A 56 6.31 7.56 6.47
CA ASP A 56 5.16 8.38 6.82
C ASP A 56 4.08 7.53 7.48
N ASP A 57 3.60 7.98 8.63
CA ASP A 57 2.50 7.42 9.39
C ASP A 57 2.56 5.89 9.57
N TYR A 58 3.32 5.47 10.57
CA TYR A 58 3.39 4.06 10.96
C TYR A 58 2.27 3.62 11.92
N SER A 59 1.28 4.49 12.21
CA SER A 59 0.23 4.21 13.21
C SER A 59 -0.50 2.90 12.94
N ALA A 60 -0.75 2.58 11.68
CA ALA A 60 -1.38 1.32 11.29
C ALA A 60 -0.60 0.08 11.76
N LEU A 61 0.73 0.14 11.86
CA LEU A 61 1.54 -0.99 12.33
C LEU A 61 1.25 -1.35 13.79
N ARG A 62 0.81 -0.39 14.61
CA ARG A 62 0.42 -0.64 16.01
C ARG A 62 -0.82 -1.51 16.12
N GLU A 63 -1.69 -1.48 15.10
CA GLU A 63 -2.93 -2.27 15.06
C GLU A 63 -2.77 -3.59 14.28
N MET A 64 -1.60 -3.86 13.68
CA MET A 64 -1.31 -5.09 12.92
C MET A 64 -0.99 -6.26 13.87
N THR A 65 -2.00 -6.67 14.66
CA THR A 65 -1.93 -7.86 15.49
C THR A 65 -2.23 -9.12 14.68
N LYS A 66 -1.83 -10.30 15.19
CA LYS A 66 -2.16 -11.60 14.56
C LYS A 66 -3.67 -11.71 14.32
N GLU A 67 -4.50 -11.29 15.26
CA GLU A 67 -5.96 -11.29 15.14
C GLU A 67 -6.44 -10.40 13.97
N ASN A 68 -5.95 -9.17 13.86
CA ASN A 68 -6.35 -8.25 12.80
C ASN A 68 -5.87 -8.71 11.42
N LEU A 69 -4.69 -9.31 11.34
CA LEU A 69 -4.12 -9.84 10.10
C LEU A 69 -4.78 -11.14 9.64
N SER A 70 -5.43 -11.90 10.53
CA SER A 70 -6.18 -13.11 10.16
C SER A 70 -7.57 -12.82 9.59
N LYS A 71 -8.10 -11.63 9.77
CA LYS A 71 -9.40 -11.21 9.21
C LYS A 71 -9.32 -11.17 7.69
N LYS A 72 -10.42 -11.48 6.99
CA LYS A 72 -10.48 -11.41 5.51
C LYS A 72 -10.01 -10.04 4.98
N GLY A 73 -10.38 -8.97 5.68
CA GLY A 73 -9.94 -7.61 5.41
C GLY A 73 -10.05 -6.76 6.67
N LYS A 74 -9.10 -5.86 6.84
CA LYS A 74 -9.08 -4.88 7.94
C LYS A 74 -8.74 -3.52 7.37
N LEU A 75 -9.54 -2.52 7.69
CA LEU A 75 -9.24 -1.11 7.49
C LEU A 75 -8.72 -0.56 8.82
N PHE A 76 -7.55 0.06 8.80
CA PHE A 76 -6.96 0.68 9.98
C PHE A 76 -7.44 2.12 10.12
N LYS A 77 -7.44 2.63 11.34
CA LYS A 77 -7.83 4.02 11.60
C LYS A 77 -6.84 4.96 10.90
N PRO A 78 -7.30 5.84 10.00
CA PRO A 78 -6.43 6.83 9.40
C PRO A 78 -6.12 7.93 10.41
N ARG A 79 -4.99 8.63 10.23
CA ARG A 79 -4.75 9.89 10.92
C ARG A 79 -5.64 11.00 10.36
N ASP A 80 -5.80 12.07 11.12
CA ASP A 80 -6.52 13.25 10.66
C ASP A 80 -5.84 13.87 9.44
N ALA A 81 -6.61 14.09 8.38
CA ALA A 81 -6.10 14.68 7.15
C ALA A 81 -6.15 16.21 7.22
N LYS A 82 -5.03 16.87 6.96
CA LYS A 82 -4.95 18.32 6.90
C LYS A 82 -5.26 18.82 5.50
N LEU A 83 -6.17 19.77 5.40
CA LEU A 83 -6.42 20.46 4.13
C LEU A 83 -5.40 21.58 3.97
N PHE A 84 -4.57 21.52 2.94
CA PHE A 84 -3.62 22.56 2.61
C PHE A 84 -3.50 22.71 1.09
N LYS A 85 -3.03 23.85 0.65
CA LYS A 85 -2.72 24.09 -0.77
C LYS A 85 -1.26 23.72 -1.03
N PRO A 86 -0.98 22.64 -1.79
CA PRO A 86 0.39 22.32 -2.15
C PRO A 86 1.02 23.49 -2.93
N ARG A 87 2.20 23.89 -2.53
CA ARG A 87 3.01 24.82 -3.32
C ARG A 87 4.00 24.02 -4.14
N ASN A 88 4.13 24.35 -5.41
CA ASN A 88 5.24 23.84 -6.19
C ASN A 88 6.54 24.34 -5.59
N SER A 89 7.54 23.50 -5.49
CA SER A 89 8.85 23.92 -5.03
C SER A 89 9.37 25.05 -5.92
N LEU A 90 9.73 26.15 -5.29
CA LEU A 90 10.33 27.28 -5.97
C LEU A 90 11.86 27.29 -5.84
N GLY A 91 12.41 26.29 -5.13
CA GLY A 91 13.85 26.18 -4.93
C GLY A 91 14.54 25.53 -6.11
N ASN A 92 15.54 26.19 -6.65
CA ASN A 92 16.50 25.53 -7.55
C ASN A 92 17.53 24.80 -6.68
N THR A 93 17.32 23.51 -6.49
CA THR A 93 18.26 22.66 -5.74
C THR A 93 19.41 22.14 -6.60
N GLY A 94 19.47 22.57 -7.88
CA GLY A 94 20.41 22.02 -8.87
C GLY A 94 19.98 20.66 -9.42
N GLY A 95 20.42 20.35 -10.64
CA GLY A 95 20.04 19.12 -11.34
C GLY A 95 20.61 17.82 -10.75
N GLN A 96 21.49 17.90 -9.75
CA GLN A 96 22.15 16.73 -9.14
C GLN A 96 21.57 16.30 -7.79
N PHE A 97 20.60 17.04 -7.26
CA PHE A 97 20.00 16.70 -5.97
C PHE A 97 18.79 15.79 -6.12
N TYR A 98 18.80 14.68 -5.39
CA TYR A 98 17.63 13.83 -5.26
C TYR A 98 16.57 14.50 -4.37
N ILE A 99 15.36 14.60 -4.88
CA ILE A 99 14.21 15.09 -4.13
C ILE A 99 13.19 13.96 -4.01
N ALA A 100 12.91 13.54 -2.79
CA ALA A 100 11.87 12.56 -2.51
C ALA A 100 10.48 13.15 -2.81
N LYS A 101 9.57 12.31 -3.29
CA LYS A 101 8.17 12.73 -3.47
C LYS A 101 7.54 13.02 -2.11
N ASN A 102 6.73 14.08 -2.05
CA ASN A 102 5.92 14.35 -0.87
C ASN A 102 4.94 13.20 -0.59
N PRO A 103 4.52 13.01 0.68
CA PRO A 103 3.43 12.12 1.03
C PRO A 103 2.18 12.41 0.18
N THR A 104 1.38 11.39 -0.04
CA THR A 104 0.14 11.53 -0.82
C THR A 104 -0.80 12.50 -0.11
N TYR A 105 -1.26 13.52 -0.84
CA TYR A 105 -2.19 14.52 -0.33
C TYR A 105 -3.55 13.91 0.02
N GLY A 106 -4.12 14.34 1.15
CA GLY A 106 -5.46 13.98 1.60
C GLY A 106 -5.49 12.95 2.72
N ALA A 107 -6.63 12.29 2.89
CA ALA A 107 -6.79 11.23 3.86
C ALA A 107 -6.24 9.92 3.31
N VAL A 108 -5.24 9.35 3.96
CA VAL A 108 -4.62 8.07 3.58
C VAL A 108 -5.15 6.96 4.47
N PHE A 109 -5.78 5.97 3.84
CA PHE A 109 -6.33 4.80 4.51
C PHE A 109 -5.42 3.61 4.28
N THR A 110 -4.89 3.04 5.36
CA THR A 110 -4.15 1.78 5.32
C THR A 110 -5.12 0.63 5.53
N TYR A 111 -4.98 -0.41 4.72
CA TYR A 111 -5.79 -1.63 4.82
C TYR A 111 -4.91 -2.87 4.74
N HIS A 112 -5.45 -4.00 5.20
CA HIS A 112 -4.86 -5.32 5.01
C HIS A 112 -5.91 -6.28 4.46
N LEU A 113 -5.53 -7.09 3.47
CA LEU A 113 -6.34 -8.19 2.94
C LEU A 113 -5.59 -9.49 3.13
N ASN A 114 -6.17 -10.41 3.90
CA ASN A 114 -5.55 -11.72 4.13
C ASN A 114 -5.64 -12.61 2.88
N ASP A 115 -6.74 -12.48 2.13
CA ASP A 115 -6.94 -13.23 0.90
C ASP A 115 -7.66 -12.38 -0.15
N VAL A 116 -7.43 -12.70 -1.42
CA VAL A 116 -8.06 -12.05 -2.57
C VAL A 116 -8.42 -13.13 -3.58
N PRO A 117 -9.69 -13.19 -4.03
CA PRO A 117 -10.09 -14.14 -5.05
C PRO A 117 -9.23 -14.00 -6.31
N SER A 118 -8.66 -15.11 -6.75
CA SER A 118 -7.91 -15.17 -8.01
C SER A 118 -8.87 -15.35 -9.18
N THR A 119 -8.58 -14.69 -10.30
CA THR A 119 -9.34 -14.87 -11.54
C THR A 119 -9.13 -16.27 -12.13
N SER A 120 -10.07 -16.74 -12.94
CA SER A 120 -9.97 -18.01 -13.67
C SER A 120 -8.71 -18.06 -14.51
N LYS A 121 -8.40 -16.98 -15.24
CA LYS A 121 -7.15 -16.79 -15.97
C LYS A 121 -5.91 -16.98 -15.09
N SER A 122 -5.89 -16.39 -13.91
CA SER A 122 -4.73 -16.50 -12.99
C SER A 122 -4.57 -17.92 -12.47
N ARG A 123 -5.69 -18.63 -12.19
CA ARG A 123 -5.68 -20.02 -11.76
C ARG A 123 -5.16 -20.93 -12.88
N ARG A 124 -5.65 -20.75 -14.10
CA ARG A 124 -5.20 -21.50 -15.28
C ARG A 124 -3.70 -21.33 -15.51
N ILE A 125 -3.21 -20.07 -15.62
CA ILE A 125 -1.78 -19.78 -15.83
C ILE A 125 -0.92 -20.41 -14.72
N ARG A 126 -1.39 -20.41 -13.48
CA ARG A 126 -0.67 -21.06 -12.37
C ARG A 126 -0.61 -22.57 -12.55
N SER A 127 -1.70 -23.21 -12.95
CA SER A 127 -1.76 -24.64 -13.24
C SER A 127 -0.85 -25.02 -14.41
N GLU A 128 -0.91 -24.27 -15.51
CA GLU A 128 -0.05 -24.46 -16.69
C GLU A 128 1.44 -24.38 -16.34
N ARG A 129 1.83 -23.43 -15.49
CA ARG A 129 3.21 -23.30 -15.01
C ARG A 129 3.67 -24.51 -14.22
N MET A 130 2.77 -25.11 -13.44
CA MET A 130 3.07 -26.35 -12.69
C MET A 130 3.23 -27.53 -13.64
N LEU A 131 2.32 -27.70 -14.61
CA LEU A 131 2.40 -28.75 -15.62
C LEU A 131 3.70 -28.62 -16.44
N ASN A 132 4.04 -27.40 -16.87
CA ASN A 132 5.28 -27.16 -17.61
C ASN A 132 6.54 -27.49 -16.78
N LYS A 133 6.51 -27.17 -15.48
CA LYS A 133 7.62 -27.54 -14.57
C LYS A 133 7.77 -29.06 -14.42
N ASP A 134 6.66 -29.77 -14.45
CA ASP A 134 6.62 -31.24 -14.37
C ASP A 134 6.83 -31.89 -15.74
N MET A 135 7.14 -31.12 -16.80
CA MET A 135 7.26 -31.56 -18.20
C MET A 135 6.04 -32.33 -18.72
N LYS A 136 4.85 -31.93 -18.27
CA LYS A 136 3.56 -32.50 -18.71
C LYS A 136 2.93 -31.63 -19.80
N ASP A 137 2.13 -32.24 -20.64
CA ASP A 137 1.37 -31.53 -21.67
C ASP A 137 0.39 -30.52 -21.03
N ILE A 138 0.29 -29.34 -21.64
CA ILE A 138 -0.63 -28.30 -21.22
C ILE A 138 -1.87 -28.42 -22.12
N PRO A 139 -3.03 -28.81 -21.55
CA PRO A 139 -4.25 -28.93 -22.34
C PRO A 139 -4.74 -27.55 -22.78
N PHE A 140 -5.24 -27.45 -24.00
CA PHE A 140 -5.92 -26.23 -24.47
C PHE A 140 -7.26 -26.07 -23.75
N PRO A 141 -7.51 -24.90 -23.09
CA PRO A 141 -8.69 -24.71 -22.24
C PRO A 141 -10.02 -24.61 -23.02
N GLY A 142 -9.95 -24.37 -24.31
CA GLY A 142 -11.15 -24.09 -25.12
C GLY A 142 -11.41 -22.59 -25.31
N TYR A 143 -12.07 -22.27 -26.44
CA TYR A 143 -12.35 -20.86 -26.78
C TYR A 143 -13.39 -20.23 -25.86
N ASP A 144 -14.38 -20.99 -25.40
CA ASP A 144 -15.44 -20.50 -24.52
C ASP A 144 -14.89 -20.13 -23.13
N GLU A 145 -13.96 -20.95 -22.57
CA GLU A 145 -13.30 -20.62 -21.30
C GLU A 145 -12.40 -19.40 -21.45
N LEU A 146 -11.68 -19.26 -22.54
CA LEU A 146 -10.85 -18.09 -22.81
C LEU A 146 -11.68 -16.82 -22.97
N ALA A 147 -12.85 -16.89 -23.62
CA ALA A 147 -13.76 -15.77 -23.73
C ALA A 147 -14.31 -15.36 -22.36
N ALA A 148 -14.73 -16.31 -21.53
CA ALA A 148 -15.18 -16.05 -20.17
C ALA A 148 -14.08 -15.41 -19.30
N GLU A 149 -12.81 -15.87 -19.43
CA GLU A 149 -11.67 -15.26 -18.74
C GLU A 149 -11.42 -13.80 -19.16
N MET A 150 -11.69 -13.44 -20.42
CA MET A 150 -11.54 -12.06 -20.89
C MET A 150 -12.58 -11.12 -20.32
N GLU A 151 -13.78 -11.61 -20.04
CA GLU A 151 -14.86 -10.83 -19.42
C GLU A 151 -14.76 -10.77 -17.90
N GLU A 152 -14.02 -11.69 -17.28
CA GLU A 152 -13.88 -11.76 -15.84
C GLU A 152 -13.14 -10.52 -15.28
N LYS A 153 -13.79 -9.81 -14.36
CA LYS A 153 -13.21 -8.65 -13.69
C LYS A 153 -12.40 -9.09 -12.48
N SER A 154 -11.19 -8.56 -12.38
CA SER A 154 -10.35 -8.73 -11.20
C SER A 154 -11.03 -8.20 -9.94
N ALA A 155 -10.76 -8.86 -8.81
CA ALA A 155 -11.24 -8.41 -7.52
C ALA A 155 -10.83 -6.96 -7.22
N SER A 156 -11.73 -6.20 -6.63
CA SER A 156 -11.48 -4.79 -6.31
C SER A 156 -11.95 -4.43 -4.91
N ILE A 157 -11.26 -3.48 -4.31
CA ILE A 157 -11.65 -2.82 -3.06
C ILE A 157 -12.45 -1.58 -3.43
N ILE A 158 -13.56 -1.35 -2.74
CA ILE A 158 -14.31 -0.11 -2.81
C ILE A 158 -14.27 0.53 -1.43
N LEU A 159 -13.56 1.65 -1.32
CA LEU A 159 -13.58 2.49 -0.13
C LEU A 159 -14.74 3.47 -0.25
N THR A 160 -15.76 3.29 0.58
CA THR A 160 -16.92 4.18 0.65
C THR A 160 -16.71 5.22 1.75
N ILE A 161 -16.73 6.48 1.37
CA ILE A 161 -16.56 7.62 2.29
C ILE A 161 -17.94 8.22 2.53
N LYS A 162 -18.25 8.40 3.81
CA LYS A 162 -19.51 8.98 4.29
C LYS A 162 -19.22 10.13 5.25
N ASP A 163 -20.17 11.06 5.37
CA ASP A 163 -20.12 12.10 6.40
C ASP A 163 -20.57 11.56 7.77
N SER A 164 -20.56 12.42 8.80
CA SER A 164 -21.02 12.09 10.16
C SER A 164 -22.51 11.70 10.23
N ASN A 165 -23.31 12.10 9.26
CA ASN A 165 -24.73 11.79 9.16
C ASN A 165 -25.01 10.51 8.36
N GLY A 166 -23.94 9.87 7.85
CA GLY A 166 -24.02 8.65 7.04
C GLY A 166 -24.26 8.90 5.55
N ASN A 167 -24.33 10.15 5.09
CA ASN A 167 -24.53 10.47 3.67
C ASN A 167 -23.29 10.09 2.87
N HIS A 168 -23.51 9.54 1.69
CA HIS A 168 -22.44 9.13 0.80
C HIS A 168 -21.74 10.35 0.19
N ILE A 169 -20.41 10.39 0.33
CA ILE A 169 -19.56 11.44 -0.27
C ILE A 169 -18.88 10.92 -1.53
N ARG A 170 -18.21 9.77 -1.44
CA ARG A 170 -17.40 9.24 -2.54
C ARG A 170 -17.11 7.75 -2.39
N ASN A 171 -17.02 7.07 -3.54
CA ASN A 171 -16.43 5.74 -3.65
C ASN A 171 -15.09 5.83 -4.37
N ILE A 172 -14.08 5.18 -3.81
CA ILE A 172 -12.75 5.04 -4.43
C ILE A 172 -12.52 3.55 -4.69
N LYS A 173 -12.35 3.20 -5.96
CA LYS A 173 -12.09 1.82 -6.39
C LYS A 173 -10.60 1.62 -6.61
N LYS A 174 -10.06 0.51 -6.12
CA LYS A 174 -8.70 0.06 -6.36
C LYS A 174 -8.69 -1.45 -6.60
N ASN A 175 -7.81 -1.94 -7.45
CA ASN A 175 -7.63 -3.39 -7.60
C ASN A 175 -7.17 -4.00 -6.28
N ALA A 176 -7.77 -5.13 -5.91
CA ALA A 176 -7.41 -5.82 -4.69
C ALA A 176 -6.08 -6.57 -4.89
N SER A 177 -5.23 -6.50 -3.88
CA SER A 177 -4.02 -7.31 -3.79
C SER A 177 -3.89 -7.85 -2.36
N LYS A 178 -3.44 -9.09 -2.22
CA LYS A 178 -3.17 -9.67 -0.90
C LYS A 178 -2.08 -8.89 -0.18
N GLY A 179 -2.21 -8.75 1.14
CA GLY A 179 -1.30 -8.00 1.99
C GLY A 179 -1.81 -6.61 2.33
N SER A 180 -0.90 -5.76 2.79
CA SER A 180 -1.23 -4.40 3.20
C SER A 180 -1.08 -3.41 2.05
N GLY A 181 -1.95 -2.41 2.03
CA GLY A 181 -1.93 -1.37 1.02
C GLY A 181 -2.49 -0.05 1.54
N LYS A 182 -2.31 1.01 0.76
CA LYS A 182 -2.83 2.35 1.06
C LYS A 182 -3.76 2.84 -0.04
N ILE A 183 -4.84 3.53 0.33
CA ILE A 183 -5.76 4.25 -0.57
C ILE A 183 -5.84 5.68 -0.05
N ALA A 184 -5.70 6.66 -0.94
CA ALA A 184 -5.81 8.08 -0.57
C ALA A 184 -7.07 8.70 -1.15
N TRP A 185 -7.71 9.53 -0.34
CA TRP A 185 -8.80 10.40 -0.74
C TRP A 185 -8.35 11.86 -0.68
N ASN A 186 -8.48 12.56 -1.78
CA ASN A 186 -8.06 13.96 -1.93
C ASN A 186 -9.03 14.98 -1.29
N LEU A 187 -9.89 14.56 -0.38
CA LEU A 187 -10.87 15.38 0.35
C LEU A 187 -11.89 16.11 -0.55
N ARG A 188 -12.08 15.64 -1.79
CA ARG A 188 -13.01 16.24 -2.75
C ARG A 188 -14.16 15.31 -3.07
N HIS A 189 -15.32 15.88 -3.29
CA HIS A 189 -16.47 15.19 -3.89
C HIS A 189 -16.15 14.77 -5.34
N LYS A 190 -16.95 13.85 -5.86
CA LYS A 190 -16.93 13.56 -7.30
C LYS A 190 -17.36 14.83 -8.05
N SER A 191 -16.72 15.11 -9.19
CA SER A 191 -17.15 16.22 -10.04
C SER A 191 -18.61 16.05 -10.47
N TYR A 192 -19.38 17.10 -10.36
CA TYR A 192 -20.75 17.16 -10.89
C TYR A 192 -20.78 17.45 -12.39
N TYR A 193 -19.69 17.97 -12.94
CA TYR A 193 -19.58 18.25 -14.36
C TYR A 193 -19.14 17.00 -15.13
N PRO A 194 -19.74 16.76 -16.31
CA PRO A 194 -19.27 15.69 -17.17
C PRO A 194 -17.80 15.96 -17.56
N VAL A 195 -17.03 14.89 -17.73
CA VAL A 195 -15.66 15.01 -18.24
C VAL A 195 -15.75 15.59 -19.64
N ARG A 196 -15.18 16.77 -19.87
CA ARG A 196 -14.99 17.29 -21.22
C ARG A 196 -13.87 16.47 -21.85
N ALA A 197 -14.16 15.83 -22.97
CA ALA A 197 -13.14 15.28 -23.83
C ALA A 197 -12.28 16.47 -24.32
N GLY A 198 -10.99 16.46 -23.95
CA GLY A 198 -10.00 17.41 -24.45
C GLY A 198 -9.53 17.04 -25.83
#